data_0e58d4452a6a99311ad34955aa1dd389
#
_entry.id   0e58d4452a6a99311ad34955aa1dd389
#
_cell.length_a   1.000
_cell.length_b   1.000
_cell.length_c   1.000
_cell.angle_alpha   90.00
_cell.angle_beta   90.00
_cell.angle_gamma   90.00
#
_symmetry.space_group_name_H-M   'P 1'
#
loop_
_entity.id
_entity.type
_entity.pdbx_description
1 polymer ?
#
loop_
_entity_poly.entity_id
_entity_poly.type
_entity_poly.pdbx_seq_one_letter_code
_entity_poly.pdbx_strand_id
1 'polypeptide(L)'
;MTTTAPRMGQTLPEEHRGRLMRIAREVAFPQDRRLFEEGSRADRFWIVRSGSIALDMRVPGQRSPVVESLGRGELVGWSWLFPPYVWQLGARTEMPVRADEFDAFTVRLMCASDPGLGSFVAQWVGGVLAHRLSVTRTRLLDLYAPQGSGALLYG
;
A
#
# COMPACT_ATOMS: atom_id res chain seq x y z
N MET A 1 -18.25 5.64 8.86
CA MET A 1 -17.94 4.31 8.33
C MET A 1 -16.57 4.34 7.67
N THR A 2 -15.71 3.48 8.13
CA THR A 2 -14.36 3.39 7.59
C THR A 2 -14.36 2.43 6.42
N THR A 3 -13.95 2.93 5.26
CA THR A 3 -13.70 2.05 4.12
C THR A 3 -12.27 1.55 4.19
N THR A 4 -12.07 0.30 3.87
CA THR A 4 -10.74 -0.29 3.76
C THR A 4 -10.32 -0.36 2.31
N ALA A 5 -9.01 -0.40 2.07
CA ALA A 5 -8.51 -0.59 0.72
C ALA A 5 -8.97 -1.94 0.17
N PRO A 6 -9.27 -2.04 -1.11
CA PRO A 6 -9.66 -3.32 -1.69
C PRO A 6 -8.51 -4.32 -1.63
N ARG A 7 -8.86 -5.57 -1.39
CA ARG A 7 -7.90 -6.67 -1.39
C ARG A 7 -7.83 -7.28 -2.78
N MET A 8 -6.70 -7.92 -3.06
CA MET A 8 -6.49 -8.59 -4.33
C MET A 8 -7.62 -9.57 -4.64
N GLY A 9 -8.04 -10.35 -3.64
CA GLY A 9 -9.09 -11.34 -3.81
C GLY A 9 -10.48 -10.77 -4.08
N GLN A 10 -10.68 -9.49 -3.81
CA GLN A 10 -11.95 -8.82 -4.08
C GLN A 10 -12.01 -8.25 -5.51
N THR A 11 -10.86 -8.09 -6.14
CA THR A 11 -10.77 -7.44 -7.45
C THR A 11 -10.38 -8.42 -8.55
N LEU A 12 -9.42 -9.31 -8.28
CA LEU A 12 -8.92 -10.24 -9.28
C LEU A 12 -9.71 -11.55 -9.27
N PRO A 13 -10.13 -12.05 -10.44
CA PRO A 13 -10.65 -13.41 -10.55
C PRO A 13 -9.61 -14.43 -10.07
N GLU A 14 -10.10 -15.58 -9.63
CA GLU A 14 -9.25 -16.61 -9.04
C GLU A 14 -8.08 -17.02 -9.95
N GLU A 15 -8.33 -17.13 -11.24
CA GLU A 15 -7.31 -17.49 -12.21
C GLU A 15 -6.13 -16.53 -12.19
N HIS A 16 -6.41 -15.25 -12.24
CA HIS A 16 -5.36 -14.20 -12.23
C HIS A 16 -4.68 -14.13 -10.88
N ARG A 17 -5.46 -14.22 -9.81
CA ARG A 17 -4.90 -14.20 -8.46
C ARG A 17 -3.96 -15.39 -8.25
N GLY A 18 -4.36 -16.58 -8.71
CA GLY A 18 -3.52 -17.77 -8.60
C GLY A 18 -2.20 -17.64 -9.34
N ARG A 19 -2.22 -17.00 -10.51
CA ARG A 19 -0.99 -16.76 -11.28
C ARG A 19 -0.03 -15.83 -10.55
N LEU A 20 -0.56 -14.78 -9.95
CA LEU A 20 0.28 -13.86 -9.16
C LEU A 20 0.84 -14.57 -7.93
N MET A 21 0.00 -15.32 -7.23
CA MET A 21 0.45 -16.01 -6.01
C MET A 21 1.53 -17.05 -6.27
N ARG A 22 1.61 -17.59 -7.48
CA ARG A 22 2.67 -18.54 -7.82
C ARG A 22 4.06 -17.92 -7.87
N ILE A 23 4.16 -16.63 -8.13
CA ILE A 23 5.44 -15.94 -8.15
C ILE A 23 5.74 -15.23 -6.82
N ALA A 24 4.82 -15.27 -5.89
CA ALA A 24 5.00 -14.68 -4.58
C ALA A 24 5.99 -15.50 -3.75
N ARG A 25 6.76 -14.82 -2.92
CA ARG A 25 7.67 -15.43 -1.97
C ARG A 25 7.26 -15.01 -0.57
N GLU A 26 7.06 -15.99 0.32
CA GLU A 26 6.73 -15.66 1.71
C GLU A 26 7.98 -15.15 2.42
N VAL A 27 7.83 -14.01 3.09
CA VAL A 27 8.92 -13.37 3.82
C VAL A 27 8.45 -13.03 5.23
N ALA A 28 9.41 -12.87 6.15
CA ALA A 28 9.15 -12.47 7.52
C ALA A 28 10.10 -11.34 7.89
N PHE A 29 9.57 -10.36 8.61
CA PHE A 29 10.35 -9.22 9.09
C PHE A 29 10.16 -9.06 10.60
N PRO A 30 11.24 -8.73 11.32
CA PRO A 30 11.11 -8.41 12.74
C PRO A 30 10.40 -7.07 12.90
N GLN A 31 10.03 -6.77 14.13
CA GLN A 31 9.49 -5.46 14.51
C GLN A 31 10.54 -4.36 14.22
N ASP A 32 10.04 -3.18 13.87
CA ASP A 32 10.87 -2.00 13.61
C ASP A 32 11.83 -2.14 12.41
N ARG A 33 11.47 -3.00 11.45
CA ARG A 33 12.22 -3.13 10.21
C ARG A 33 11.73 -2.10 9.20
N ARG A 34 12.68 -1.32 8.69
CA ARG A 34 12.39 -0.41 7.58
C ARG A 34 12.34 -1.20 6.28
N LEU A 35 11.18 -1.21 5.62
CA LEU A 35 11.03 -1.92 4.36
C LEU A 35 11.51 -1.10 3.19
N PHE A 36 11.18 0.18 3.19
CA PHE A 36 11.64 1.11 2.15
C PHE A 36 11.51 2.55 2.64
N GLU A 37 12.31 3.40 2.03
CA GLU A 37 12.31 4.83 2.29
C GLU A 37 11.59 5.57 1.18
N GLU A 38 10.96 6.68 1.55
CA GLU A 38 10.42 7.63 0.59
C GLU A 38 11.54 8.08 -0.37
N GLY A 39 11.26 8.07 -1.67
CA GLY A 39 12.22 8.45 -2.69
C GLY A 39 13.08 7.32 -3.21
N SER A 40 13.08 6.15 -2.59
CA SER A 40 13.83 5.01 -3.08
C SER A 40 13.06 4.25 -4.16
N ARG A 41 13.76 3.37 -4.86
CA ARG A 41 13.21 2.64 -5.99
C ARG A 41 12.16 1.61 -5.55
N ALA A 42 11.00 1.63 -6.21
CA ALA A 42 9.91 0.70 -5.92
C ALA A 42 10.04 -0.54 -6.83
N ASP A 43 10.92 -1.46 -6.43
CA ASP A 43 11.21 -2.68 -7.19
C ASP A 43 10.53 -3.93 -6.64
N ARG A 44 9.82 -3.82 -5.53
CA ARG A 44 9.08 -4.91 -4.89
C ARG A 44 7.80 -4.37 -4.31
N PHE A 45 6.88 -5.28 -3.99
CA PHE A 45 5.74 -4.93 -3.17
C PHE A 45 5.33 -6.14 -2.35
N TRP A 46 4.46 -5.92 -1.37
CA TRP A 46 4.07 -6.95 -0.42
C TRP A 46 2.58 -6.93 -0.19
N ILE A 47 2.04 -8.10 0.16
CA ILE A 47 0.70 -8.22 0.70
C ILE A 47 0.88 -8.79 2.10
N VAL A 48 0.32 -8.12 3.11
CA VAL A 48 0.49 -8.52 4.51
C VAL A 48 -0.30 -9.79 4.77
N ARG A 49 0.35 -10.77 5.40
CA ARG A 49 -0.30 -11.99 5.90
C ARG A 49 -0.65 -11.86 7.38
N SER A 50 0.27 -11.31 8.16
CA SER A 50 0.07 -11.07 9.59
C SER A 50 0.95 -9.92 10.04
N GLY A 51 0.55 -9.26 11.10
CA GLY A 51 1.26 -8.12 11.65
C GLY A 51 0.74 -6.80 11.13
N SER A 52 1.52 -5.75 11.31
CA SER A 52 1.15 -4.39 10.94
C SER A 52 2.33 -3.63 10.40
N ILE A 53 2.12 -2.89 9.32
CA ILE A 53 3.13 -2.05 8.66
C ILE A 53 2.62 -0.62 8.67
N ALA A 54 3.45 0.31 9.16
CA ALA A 54 3.14 1.73 9.15
C ALA A 54 3.68 2.36 7.88
N LEU A 55 2.84 3.10 7.18
CA LEU A 55 3.27 3.99 6.11
C LEU A 55 3.52 5.36 6.71
N ASP A 56 4.66 5.94 6.42
CA ASP A 56 5.03 7.23 6.98
C ASP A 56 5.52 8.20 5.91
N MET A 57 5.58 9.45 6.30
CA MET A 57 5.96 10.56 5.43
C MET A 57 7.14 11.28 6.06
N ARG A 58 8.13 11.63 5.24
CA ARG A 58 9.28 12.40 5.73
C ARG A 58 8.88 13.86 5.87
N VAL A 59 9.05 14.40 7.08
CA VAL A 59 8.85 15.82 7.36
C VAL A 59 10.17 16.37 7.88
N PRO A 60 10.81 17.30 7.16
CA PRO A 60 12.11 17.85 7.60
C PRO A 60 12.06 18.41 9.01
N GLY A 61 13.04 18.03 9.84
CA GLY A 61 13.15 18.51 11.20
C GLY A 61 12.17 17.91 12.19
N GLN A 62 11.38 16.90 11.79
CA GLN A 62 10.39 16.29 12.64
C GLN A 62 10.44 14.77 12.53
N ARG A 63 9.76 14.08 13.45
CA ARG A 63 9.52 12.66 13.32
C ARG A 63 8.65 12.41 12.09
N SER A 64 8.88 11.29 11.42
CA SER A 64 8.06 10.90 10.29
C SER A 64 6.66 10.49 10.79
N PRO A 65 5.63 11.29 10.52
CA PRO A 65 4.28 10.93 10.95
C PRO A 65 3.78 9.71 10.20
N VAL A 66 3.04 8.85 10.91
CA VAL A 66 2.38 7.71 10.30
C VAL A 66 1.12 8.18 9.59
N VAL A 67 1.05 7.88 8.30
CA VAL A 67 -0.12 8.22 7.48
C VAL A 67 -1.21 7.16 7.62
N GLU A 68 -0.80 5.90 7.63
CA GLU A 68 -1.74 4.78 7.73
C GLU A 68 -1.00 3.54 8.22
N SER A 69 -1.72 2.67 8.94
CA SER A 69 -1.21 1.33 9.30
C SER A 69 -1.92 0.29 8.47
N LEU A 70 -1.17 -0.63 7.89
CA LEU A 70 -1.66 -1.68 7.02
C LEU A 70 -1.62 -3.02 7.74
N GLY A 71 -2.70 -3.77 7.64
CA GLY A 71 -2.82 -5.08 8.24
C GLY A 71 -3.06 -6.18 7.21
N ARG A 72 -3.54 -7.31 7.69
CA ARG A 72 -3.75 -8.51 6.90
C ARG A 72 -4.52 -8.26 5.61
N GLY A 73 -3.98 -8.76 4.51
CA GLY A 73 -4.59 -8.69 3.18
C GLY A 73 -4.35 -7.40 2.44
N GLU A 74 -3.72 -6.42 3.07
CA GLU A 74 -3.52 -5.11 2.44
C GLU A 74 -2.23 -5.06 1.63
N LEU A 75 -2.32 -4.36 0.51
CA LEU A 75 -1.19 -4.10 -0.37
C LEU A 75 -0.29 -3.02 0.23
N VAL A 76 0.99 -3.34 0.33
CA VAL A 76 2.00 -2.39 0.80
C VAL A 76 2.65 -1.77 -0.42
N GLY A 77 2.24 -0.54 -0.71
CA GLY A 77 2.80 0.23 -1.80
C GLY A 77 2.08 0.07 -3.13
N TRP A 78 2.11 1.12 -3.91
CA TRP A 78 1.50 1.16 -5.23
C TRP A 78 2.44 1.75 -6.30
N SER A 79 3.52 2.40 -5.88
CA SER A 79 4.44 3.12 -6.78
C SER A 79 5.17 2.20 -7.76
N TRP A 80 5.22 0.92 -7.44
CA TRP A 80 5.87 -0.10 -8.27
C TRP A 80 5.18 -0.28 -9.63
N LEU A 81 3.93 0.15 -9.77
CA LEU A 81 3.16 -0.04 -11.00
C LEU A 81 3.25 1.15 -11.94
N PHE A 82 3.59 2.34 -11.44
CA PHE A 82 3.55 3.58 -12.22
C PHE A 82 4.92 4.25 -12.30
N PRO A 83 5.35 4.67 -13.50
CA PRO A 83 6.59 5.44 -13.61
C PRO A 83 6.51 6.69 -12.75
N PRO A 84 7.60 7.13 -12.12
CA PRO A 84 8.98 6.65 -12.25
C PRO A 84 9.36 5.50 -11.31
N TYR A 85 8.41 4.79 -10.75
CA TYR A 85 8.63 3.63 -9.86
C TYR A 85 9.48 3.99 -8.64
N VAL A 86 9.06 5.05 -7.97
CA VAL A 86 9.73 5.59 -6.78
C VAL A 86 8.72 5.67 -5.64
N TRP A 87 9.09 5.20 -4.46
CA TRP A 87 8.21 5.21 -3.30
C TRP A 87 7.82 6.63 -2.89
N GLN A 88 6.53 6.87 -2.73
CA GLN A 88 5.99 8.17 -2.32
C GLN A 88 5.86 8.30 -0.80
N LEU A 89 5.89 7.19 -0.09
CA LEU A 89 5.88 7.11 1.37
C LEU A 89 6.96 6.12 1.79
N GLY A 90 7.34 6.13 3.07
CA GLY A 90 8.16 5.09 3.66
C GLY A 90 7.29 4.04 4.30
N ALA A 91 7.88 2.90 4.65
CA ALA A 91 7.17 1.82 5.34
C ALA A 91 8.07 1.17 6.38
N ARG A 92 7.50 0.89 7.55
CA ARG A 92 8.20 0.28 8.67
C ARG A 92 7.25 -0.69 9.37
N THR A 93 7.78 -1.85 9.79
CA THR A 93 6.99 -2.81 10.56
C THR A 93 6.76 -2.29 11.98
N GLU A 94 5.52 -2.37 12.44
CA GLU A 94 5.13 -1.97 13.80
C GLU A 94 5.21 -3.13 14.77
N MET A 95 5.23 -4.35 14.26
CA MET A 95 5.35 -5.60 14.99
C MET A 95 5.95 -6.62 14.04
N PRO A 96 6.26 -7.86 14.48
CA PRO A 96 6.71 -8.87 13.53
C PRO A 96 5.67 -9.08 12.43
N VAL A 97 6.13 -9.15 11.18
CA VAL A 97 5.27 -9.23 10.00
C VAL A 97 5.62 -10.45 9.18
N ARG A 98 4.58 -11.11 8.65
CA ARG A 98 4.72 -12.08 7.58
C ARG A 98 3.98 -11.54 6.37
N ALA A 99 4.57 -11.67 5.21
CA ALA A 99 4.01 -11.10 3.99
C ALA A 99 4.35 -11.95 2.77
N ASP A 100 3.56 -11.78 1.72
CA ASP A 100 3.89 -12.29 0.40
C ASP A 100 4.62 -11.19 -0.36
N GLU A 101 5.81 -11.47 -0.83
CA GLU A 101 6.66 -10.52 -1.54
C GLU A 101 6.63 -10.80 -3.04
N PHE A 102 6.52 -9.75 -3.82
CA PHE A 102 6.45 -9.84 -5.28
C PHE A 102 7.53 -8.98 -5.90
N ASP A 103 8.16 -9.52 -6.96
CA ASP A 103 9.05 -8.75 -7.79
C ASP A 103 8.23 -7.87 -8.73
N ALA A 104 8.38 -6.55 -8.61
CA ALA A 104 7.56 -5.60 -9.35
C ALA A 104 7.76 -5.70 -10.85
N PHE A 105 9.01 -5.88 -11.29
CA PHE A 105 9.30 -6.00 -12.71
C PHE A 105 8.59 -7.21 -13.34
N THR A 106 8.63 -8.34 -12.65
CA THR A 106 7.95 -9.56 -13.12
C THR A 106 6.44 -9.33 -13.24
N VAL A 107 5.83 -8.70 -12.23
CA VAL A 107 4.39 -8.44 -12.28
C VAL A 107 4.06 -7.47 -13.43
N ARG A 108 4.87 -6.44 -13.63
CA ARG A 108 4.65 -5.52 -14.77
C ARG A 108 4.74 -6.24 -16.11
N LEU A 109 5.69 -7.16 -16.26
CA LEU A 109 5.80 -7.97 -17.48
C LEU A 109 4.57 -8.85 -17.68
N MET A 110 4.08 -9.48 -16.62
CA MET A 110 2.87 -10.30 -16.69
C MET A 110 1.67 -9.46 -17.14
N CYS A 111 1.53 -8.25 -16.60
CA CYS A 111 0.44 -7.35 -16.96
C CYS A 111 0.55 -6.90 -18.43
N ALA A 112 1.76 -6.65 -18.91
CA ALA A 112 1.99 -6.26 -20.30
C ALA A 112 1.68 -7.40 -21.26
N SER A 113 1.98 -8.64 -20.87
CA SER A 113 1.77 -9.83 -21.69
C SER A 113 0.32 -10.29 -21.72
N ASP A 114 -0.43 -9.95 -20.67
CA ASP A 114 -1.83 -10.36 -20.51
C ASP A 114 -2.67 -9.14 -20.14
N PRO A 115 -3.32 -8.51 -21.12
CA PRO A 115 -4.13 -7.31 -20.88
C PRO A 115 -5.27 -7.53 -19.88
N GLY A 116 -5.83 -8.74 -19.82
CA GLY A 116 -6.86 -9.07 -18.85
C GLY A 116 -6.32 -8.98 -17.42
N LEU A 117 -5.19 -9.61 -17.18
CA LEU A 117 -4.51 -9.51 -15.89
C LEU A 117 -4.16 -8.06 -15.58
N GLY A 118 -3.57 -7.36 -16.56
CA GLY A 118 -3.19 -5.96 -16.39
C GLY A 118 -4.35 -5.07 -16.00
N SER A 119 -5.51 -5.28 -16.62
CA SER A 119 -6.72 -4.52 -16.30
C SER A 119 -7.16 -4.73 -14.85
N PHE A 120 -7.19 -5.98 -14.39
CA PHE A 120 -7.60 -6.28 -13.02
C PHE A 120 -6.59 -5.77 -11.99
N VAL A 121 -5.29 -5.88 -12.28
CA VAL A 121 -4.25 -5.34 -11.40
C VAL A 121 -4.38 -3.83 -11.32
N ALA A 122 -4.61 -3.16 -12.44
CA ALA A 122 -4.80 -1.71 -12.46
C ALA A 122 -6.02 -1.29 -11.64
N GLN A 123 -7.11 -2.04 -11.73
CA GLN A 123 -8.31 -1.77 -10.93
C GLN A 123 -8.04 -1.94 -9.44
N TRP A 124 -7.35 -3.00 -9.06
CA TRP A 124 -7.00 -3.26 -7.67
C TRP A 124 -6.12 -2.14 -7.12
N VAL A 125 -5.02 -1.84 -7.80
CA VAL A 125 -4.09 -0.80 -7.36
C VAL A 125 -4.75 0.57 -7.39
N GLY A 126 -5.58 0.84 -8.39
CA GLY A 126 -6.36 2.08 -8.47
C GLY A 126 -7.28 2.25 -7.27
N GLY A 127 -7.93 1.16 -6.83
CA GLY A 127 -8.77 1.18 -5.64
C GLY A 127 -7.96 1.44 -4.37
N VAL A 128 -6.76 0.87 -4.28
CA VAL A 128 -5.85 1.15 -3.16
C VAL A 128 -5.44 2.63 -3.16
N LEU A 129 -5.13 3.18 -4.33
CA LEU A 129 -4.80 4.60 -4.47
C LEU A 129 -5.95 5.50 -4.04
N ALA A 130 -7.16 5.20 -4.47
CA ALA A 130 -8.34 5.96 -4.10
C ALA A 130 -8.54 5.95 -2.58
N HIS A 131 -8.35 4.80 -1.94
CA HIS A 131 -8.43 4.69 -0.48
C HIS A 131 -7.34 5.52 0.18
N ARG A 132 -6.12 5.44 -0.32
CA ARG A 132 -4.97 6.18 0.23
C ARG A 132 -5.19 7.69 0.14
N LEU A 133 -5.74 8.14 -0.99
CA LEU A 133 -6.09 9.55 -1.18
C LEU A 133 -7.11 10.00 -0.14
N SER A 134 -8.12 9.18 0.11
CA SER A 134 -9.16 9.47 1.10
C SER A 134 -8.58 9.57 2.51
N VAL A 135 -7.69 8.64 2.89
CA VAL A 135 -7.02 8.65 4.20
C VAL A 135 -6.15 9.90 4.34
N THR A 136 -5.37 10.22 3.33
CA THR A 136 -4.49 11.40 3.35
C THR A 136 -5.30 12.68 3.44
N ARG A 137 -6.41 12.76 2.73
CA ARG A 137 -7.30 13.90 2.78
C ARG A 137 -7.88 14.10 4.19
N THR A 138 -8.30 13.03 4.84
CA THR A 138 -8.80 13.08 6.21
C THR A 138 -7.73 13.59 7.17
N ARG A 139 -6.49 13.11 7.02
CA ARG A 139 -5.35 13.60 7.81
C ARG A 139 -5.10 15.08 7.61
N LEU A 140 -5.19 15.54 6.38
CA LEU A 140 -5.01 16.95 6.06
C LEU A 140 -6.07 17.81 6.73
N LEU A 141 -7.32 17.37 6.69
CA LEU A 141 -8.42 18.07 7.35
C LEU A 141 -8.20 18.14 8.86
N ASP A 142 -7.71 17.07 9.48
CA ASP A 142 -7.41 17.04 10.91
C ASP A 142 -6.34 18.07 11.29
N LEU A 143 -5.37 18.30 10.41
CA LEU A 143 -4.32 19.30 10.64
C LEU A 143 -4.85 20.72 10.61
N TYR A 144 -5.84 21.00 9.76
CA TYR A 144 -6.40 22.34 9.60
C TYR A 144 -7.62 22.58 10.46
N ALA A 145 -8.25 21.56 11.02
CA ALA A 145 -9.40 21.67 11.88
C ALA A 145 -9.26 20.73 13.08
N PRO A 146 -8.16 20.84 13.85
CA PRO A 146 -7.82 19.84 14.86
C PRO A 146 -8.78 19.74 16.03
N GLN A 147 -9.57 20.79 16.30
CA GLN A 147 -10.48 20.81 17.44
C GLN A 147 -11.90 20.44 17.06
N GLY A 148 -12.06 19.68 16.00
CA GLY A 148 -13.36 19.26 15.57
C GLY A 148 -14.13 20.31 14.79
N SER A 149 -13.49 21.42 14.46
CA SER A 149 -14.15 22.45 13.65
C SER A 149 -14.63 21.93 12.31
N GLY A 150 -13.86 21.02 11.75
CA GLY A 150 -14.23 20.38 10.50
C GLY A 150 -15.49 19.54 10.64
N ALA A 151 -15.67 18.89 11.78
CA ALA A 151 -16.84 18.09 12.05
C ALA A 151 -18.10 18.97 12.14
N LEU A 152 -17.97 20.17 12.65
CA LEU A 152 -19.08 21.10 12.76
C LEU A 152 -19.63 21.51 11.39
N LEU A 153 -18.78 21.53 10.40
CA LEU A 153 -19.20 21.91 9.05
C LEU A 153 -20.07 20.85 8.38
N TYR A 154 -20.00 19.63 8.87
CA TYR A 154 -20.69 18.50 8.27
C TYR A 154 -21.76 17.92 9.18
N GLY A 155 -21.83 18.53 10.29
CA GLY A 155 -22.69 18.26 11.45
C GLY A 155 -23.83 17.41 11.30
#